data_029a08cb2785ff8521ad399ef98d50fd
#
_entry.id   029a08cb2785ff8521ad399ef98d50fd
#
_cell.length_a   1.000
_cell.length_b   1.000
_cell.length_c   1.000
_cell.angle_alpha   90.00
_cell.angle_beta   90.00
_cell.angle_gamma   90.00
#
_symmetry.space_group_name_H-M   'P 1'
#
loop_
_entity.id
_entity.type
_entity.pdbx_description
1 polymer ?
#
loop_
_entity_poly.entity_id
_entity_poly.type
_entity_poly.pdbx_seq_one_letter_code
_entity_poly.pdbx_strand_id
1 'polypeptide(L)'
;MRVRILNRRANAYILKHPLAFTLSVLKGFRANQGLLLAGAVAYYALLSIVPFLMLVVVALSHFIDPAELLVTLRRYLELLMPGQSASITAEVANFLDNRELITWVLGGTMLFFSSFAFTVLENAMSVIFVHRVAIRRRHFLVSALLPYCYMLALGIGVMLVTVVAGTLQVMGKESVILLGTTWSLGGVSGALLYLLGLAGEILVLTSIYLVMPVGRLSTSHALVGGVTAALLWEAARHVLVWYFSTLSQVNVVYGSMTTAIVVMFSLEIGATLLLFGAQVIAEYERVGRGKPERHPPMTTAPA
;
A
#
# COMPACT_ATOMS: atom_id res chain seq x y z
N MET A 1 -11.94 3.56 -26.48
CA MET A 1 -11.83 3.10 -25.08
C MET A 1 -13.18 3.35 -24.39
N ARG A 2 -14.10 2.36 -24.36
CA ARG A 2 -15.41 2.55 -23.72
C ARG A 2 -15.24 2.36 -22.24
N VAL A 3 -15.27 3.44 -21.48
CA VAL A 3 -15.47 3.42 -20.01
C VAL A 3 -16.84 2.78 -19.79
N ARG A 4 -16.86 1.47 -19.47
CA ARG A 4 -18.09 0.79 -19.04
C ARG A 4 -18.39 1.29 -17.64
N ILE A 5 -19.26 2.30 -17.58
CA ILE A 5 -19.90 2.80 -16.36
C ILE A 5 -20.32 1.61 -15.51
N LEU A 6 -20.03 1.70 -14.21
CA LEU A 6 -20.41 0.80 -13.09
C LEU A 6 -21.56 -0.14 -13.45
N ASN A 7 -21.38 -1.44 -13.26
CA ASN A 7 -22.35 -2.45 -13.63
C ASN A 7 -23.66 -2.22 -12.84
N ARG A 8 -24.67 -1.66 -13.49
CA ARG A 8 -25.97 -1.29 -12.87
C ARG A 8 -26.60 -2.45 -12.07
N ARG A 9 -26.38 -3.71 -12.50
CA ARG A 9 -26.86 -4.89 -11.80
C ARG A 9 -26.15 -5.13 -10.48
N ALA A 10 -24.83 -5.01 -10.45
CA ALA A 10 -24.04 -5.16 -9.21
C ALA A 10 -24.41 -4.08 -8.22
N ASN A 11 -24.47 -2.81 -8.65
CA ASN A 11 -24.85 -1.70 -7.79
C ASN A 11 -26.25 -1.86 -7.20
N ALA A 12 -27.23 -2.26 -8.04
CA ALA A 12 -28.61 -2.48 -7.59
C ALA A 12 -28.69 -3.63 -6.58
N TYR A 13 -27.90 -4.70 -6.76
CA TYR A 13 -27.84 -5.81 -5.81
C TYR A 13 -27.22 -5.40 -4.48
N ILE A 14 -26.09 -4.68 -4.51
CA ILE A 14 -25.38 -4.22 -3.30
C ILE A 14 -26.27 -3.29 -2.48
N LEU A 15 -26.95 -2.34 -3.15
CA LEU A 15 -27.85 -1.41 -2.46
C LEU A 15 -29.09 -2.12 -1.83
N LYS A 16 -29.57 -3.19 -2.47
CA LYS A 16 -30.70 -3.96 -1.93
C LYS A 16 -30.29 -4.96 -0.83
N HIS A 17 -29.07 -5.50 -0.91
CA HIS A 17 -28.61 -6.58 -0.02
C HIS A 17 -27.16 -6.32 0.48
N PRO A 18 -26.89 -5.20 1.20
CA PRO A 18 -25.55 -4.85 1.60
C PRO A 18 -24.92 -5.89 2.55
N LEU A 19 -25.68 -6.41 3.50
CA LEU A 19 -25.20 -7.43 4.44
C LEU A 19 -24.85 -8.75 3.74
N ALA A 20 -25.68 -9.18 2.78
CA ALA A 20 -25.41 -10.40 2.03
C ALA A 20 -24.13 -10.25 1.18
N PHE A 21 -23.91 -9.10 0.57
CA PHE A 21 -22.68 -8.80 -0.17
C PHE A 21 -21.45 -8.83 0.75
N THR A 22 -21.49 -8.13 1.88
CA THR A 22 -20.38 -8.11 2.85
C THR A 22 -20.07 -9.51 3.38
N LEU A 23 -21.09 -10.30 3.70
CA LEU A 23 -20.91 -11.70 4.12
C LEU A 23 -20.28 -12.57 3.01
N SER A 24 -20.65 -12.33 1.74
CA SER A 24 -20.06 -13.04 0.61
C SER A 24 -18.58 -12.69 0.44
N VAL A 25 -18.22 -11.40 0.57
CA VAL A 25 -16.82 -10.94 0.56
C VAL A 25 -16.03 -11.60 1.68
N LEU A 26 -16.56 -11.60 2.89
CA LEU A 26 -15.88 -12.18 4.07
C LEU A 26 -15.67 -13.69 3.93
N LYS A 27 -16.70 -14.41 3.46
CA LYS A 27 -16.61 -15.84 3.17
C LYS A 27 -15.58 -16.14 2.06
N GLY A 28 -15.59 -15.34 1.00
CA GLY A 28 -14.62 -15.45 -0.08
C GLY A 28 -13.18 -15.19 0.39
N PHE A 29 -12.98 -14.15 1.19
CA PHE A 29 -11.68 -13.81 1.77
C PHE A 29 -11.14 -14.95 2.66
N ARG A 30 -11.99 -15.52 3.50
CA ARG A 30 -11.64 -16.69 4.32
C ARG A 30 -11.34 -17.94 3.47
N ALA A 31 -12.16 -18.21 2.46
CA ALA A 31 -11.98 -19.36 1.57
C ALA A 31 -10.65 -19.26 0.77
N ASN A 32 -10.26 -18.06 0.39
CA ASN A 32 -8.99 -17.77 -0.29
C ASN A 32 -7.82 -17.64 0.69
N GLN A 33 -7.99 -17.97 1.97
CA GLN A 33 -6.96 -17.86 3.01
C GLN A 33 -6.34 -16.44 3.09
N GLY A 34 -7.17 -15.41 2.96
CA GLY A 34 -6.71 -14.02 2.81
C GLY A 34 -5.80 -13.53 3.94
N LEU A 35 -6.02 -13.94 5.19
CA LEU A 35 -5.13 -13.61 6.32
C LEU A 35 -3.75 -14.26 6.18
N LEU A 36 -3.69 -15.53 5.75
CA LEU A 36 -2.41 -16.21 5.52
C LEU A 36 -1.62 -15.52 4.39
N LEU A 37 -2.30 -15.16 3.33
CA LEU A 37 -1.70 -14.43 2.21
C LEU A 37 -1.22 -13.03 2.66
N ALA A 38 -1.98 -12.35 3.51
CA ALA A 38 -1.60 -11.04 4.05
C ALA A 38 -0.35 -11.14 4.93
N GLY A 39 -0.27 -12.15 5.81
CA GLY A 39 0.92 -12.41 6.60
C GLY A 39 2.16 -12.69 5.74
N ALA A 40 2.00 -13.48 4.66
CA ALA A 40 3.08 -13.72 3.71
C ALA A 40 3.53 -12.41 3.02
N VAL A 41 2.59 -11.59 2.54
CA VAL A 41 2.90 -10.28 1.93
C VAL A 41 3.64 -9.39 2.92
N ALA A 42 3.17 -9.29 4.17
CA ALA A 42 3.80 -8.48 5.22
C ALA A 42 5.23 -8.94 5.53
N TYR A 43 5.45 -10.24 5.66
CA TYR A 43 6.76 -10.82 5.91
C TYR A 43 7.75 -10.49 4.77
N TYR A 44 7.34 -10.74 3.53
CA TYR A 44 8.22 -10.46 2.37
C TYR A 44 8.38 -8.96 2.11
N ALA A 45 7.39 -8.13 2.46
CA ALA A 45 7.53 -6.67 2.44
C ALA A 45 8.61 -6.21 3.44
N LEU A 46 8.58 -6.73 4.67
CA LEU A 46 9.60 -6.43 5.68
C LEU A 46 10.99 -6.88 5.24
N LEU A 47 11.11 -8.08 4.66
CA LEU A 47 12.38 -8.61 4.15
C LEU A 47 12.93 -7.79 2.98
N SER A 48 12.05 -7.24 2.14
CA SER A 48 12.41 -6.48 0.93
C SER A 48 12.77 -5.02 1.22
N ILE A 49 12.31 -4.47 2.34
CA ILE A 49 12.42 -3.03 2.62
C ILE A 49 13.89 -2.59 2.77
N VAL A 50 14.72 -3.40 3.41
CA VAL A 50 16.14 -3.08 3.64
C VAL A 50 16.93 -3.08 2.31
N PRO A 51 16.92 -4.15 1.50
CA PRO A 51 17.56 -4.13 0.19
C PRO A 51 17.05 -3.01 -0.73
N PHE A 52 15.75 -2.72 -0.67
CA PHE A 52 15.15 -1.64 -1.44
C PHE A 52 15.67 -0.27 -1.01
N LEU A 53 15.68 0.03 0.30
CA LEU A 53 16.20 1.29 0.82
C LEU A 53 17.67 1.49 0.48
N MET A 54 18.48 0.43 0.56
CA MET A 54 19.88 0.48 0.16
C MET A 54 20.04 0.83 -1.32
N LEU A 55 19.26 0.23 -2.21
CA LEU A 55 19.26 0.58 -3.64
C LEU A 55 18.86 2.04 -3.88
N VAL A 56 17.83 2.53 -3.18
CA VAL A 56 17.39 3.93 -3.28
C VAL A 56 18.49 4.88 -2.83
N VAL A 57 19.14 4.60 -1.70
CA VAL A 57 20.21 5.43 -1.16
C VAL A 57 21.41 5.46 -2.11
N VAL A 58 21.81 4.31 -2.67
CA VAL A 58 22.87 4.24 -3.68
C VAL A 58 22.49 5.02 -4.94
N ALA A 59 21.27 4.86 -5.44
CA ALA A 59 20.81 5.61 -6.60
C ALA A 59 20.82 7.13 -6.34
N LEU A 60 20.36 7.58 -5.18
CA LEU A 60 20.34 8.99 -4.79
C LEU A 60 21.76 9.54 -4.59
N SER A 61 22.70 8.74 -4.12
CA SER A 61 24.10 9.18 -3.90
C SER A 61 24.84 9.56 -5.19
N HIS A 62 24.28 9.26 -6.36
CA HIS A 62 24.80 9.73 -7.65
C HIS A 62 24.35 11.16 -7.99
N PHE A 63 23.29 11.65 -7.34
CA PHE A 63 22.68 12.96 -7.62
C PHE A 63 22.83 13.94 -6.44
N ILE A 64 22.99 13.44 -5.23
CA ILE A 64 23.03 14.20 -3.98
C ILE A 64 24.29 13.80 -3.22
N ASP A 65 24.94 14.76 -2.57
CA ASP A 65 26.12 14.48 -1.74
C ASP A 65 25.78 13.44 -0.64
N PRO A 66 26.59 12.37 -0.52
CA PRO A 66 26.37 11.34 0.50
C PRO A 66 26.26 11.87 1.92
N ALA A 67 27.01 12.92 2.27
CA ALA A 67 26.95 13.52 3.60
C ALA A 67 25.59 14.18 3.86
N GLU A 68 25.04 14.89 2.88
CA GLU A 68 23.71 15.52 2.97
C GLU A 68 22.58 14.45 3.04
N LEU A 69 22.75 13.37 2.27
CA LEU A 69 21.85 12.21 2.32
C LEU A 69 21.80 11.57 3.71
N LEU A 70 22.97 11.34 4.32
CA LEU A 70 23.08 10.75 5.66
C LEU A 70 22.47 11.66 6.75
N VAL A 71 22.68 12.96 6.67
CA VAL A 71 22.06 13.93 7.59
C VAL A 71 20.55 13.92 7.47
N THR A 72 20.03 13.90 6.25
CA THR A 72 18.60 13.85 5.98
C THR A 72 17.99 12.53 6.45
N LEU A 73 18.63 11.40 6.12
CA LEU A 73 18.20 10.07 6.54
C LEU A 73 18.16 9.96 8.07
N ARG A 74 19.21 10.43 8.77
CA ARG A 74 19.26 10.44 10.23
C ARG A 74 18.11 11.22 10.84
N ARG A 75 17.76 12.38 10.28
CA ARG A 75 16.63 13.19 10.76
C ARG A 75 15.32 12.45 10.67
N TYR A 76 15.04 11.77 9.55
CA TYR A 76 13.82 11.00 9.38
C TYR A 76 13.80 9.73 10.24
N LEU A 77 14.94 9.04 10.35
CA LEU A 77 15.05 7.86 11.22
C LEU A 77 14.85 8.22 12.70
N GLU A 78 15.34 9.38 13.15
CA GLU A 78 15.13 9.83 14.53
C GLU A 78 13.64 10.06 14.86
N LEU A 79 12.86 10.54 13.86
CA LEU A 79 11.41 10.69 14.00
C LEU A 79 10.66 9.35 14.03
N LEU A 80 11.15 8.36 13.28
CA LEU A 80 10.48 7.07 13.14
C LEU A 80 10.95 6.05 14.18
N MET A 81 12.25 6.08 14.52
CA MET A 81 12.92 5.09 15.36
C MET A 81 13.93 5.77 16.31
N PRO A 82 13.43 6.50 17.35
CA PRO A 82 14.30 7.18 18.29
C PRO A 82 15.29 6.22 18.95
N GLY A 83 16.56 6.61 19.03
CA GLY A 83 17.63 5.82 19.65
C GLY A 83 18.27 4.73 18.77
N GLN A 84 17.75 4.44 17.57
CA GLN A 84 18.37 3.52 16.60
C GLN A 84 18.89 4.21 15.34
N SER A 85 18.58 5.46 15.16
CA SER A 85 18.94 6.27 13.99
C SER A 85 20.47 6.30 13.76
N ALA A 86 21.26 6.38 14.81
CA ALA A 86 22.74 6.41 14.72
C ALA A 86 23.32 5.10 14.16
N SER A 87 22.85 3.94 14.64
CA SER A 87 23.30 2.63 14.18
C SER A 87 22.95 2.40 12.71
N ILE A 88 21.70 2.68 12.33
CA ILE A 88 21.24 2.51 10.96
C ILE A 88 21.99 3.46 10.02
N THR A 89 22.19 4.73 10.43
CA THR A 89 22.94 5.70 9.63
C THR A 89 24.39 5.29 9.44
N ALA A 90 25.04 4.73 10.47
CA ALA A 90 26.41 4.22 10.38
C ALA A 90 26.51 3.05 9.39
N GLU A 91 25.57 2.10 9.40
CA GLU A 91 25.53 0.99 8.44
C GLU A 91 25.34 1.51 7.00
N VAL A 92 24.43 2.48 6.80
CA VAL A 92 24.25 3.11 5.50
C VAL A 92 25.50 3.88 5.04
N ALA A 93 26.18 4.57 5.94
CA ALA A 93 27.44 5.27 5.64
C ALA A 93 28.51 4.28 5.19
N ASN A 94 28.76 3.22 5.96
CA ASN A 94 29.71 2.16 5.60
C ASN A 94 29.38 1.55 4.24
N PHE A 95 28.09 1.38 3.93
CA PHE A 95 27.64 0.87 2.65
C PHE A 95 27.91 1.86 1.50
N LEU A 96 27.69 3.16 1.72
CA LEU A 96 27.96 4.22 0.75
C LEU A 96 29.45 4.40 0.48
N ASP A 97 30.29 4.29 1.50
CA ASP A 97 31.75 4.39 1.37
C ASP A 97 32.30 3.25 0.50
N ASN A 98 31.67 2.09 0.54
CA ASN A 98 32.05 0.92 -0.26
C ASN A 98 31.24 0.76 -1.56
N ARG A 99 30.47 1.78 -1.99
CA ARG A 99 29.58 1.69 -3.16
C ARG A 99 30.27 1.31 -4.46
N GLU A 100 31.53 1.70 -4.63
CA GLU A 100 32.32 1.35 -5.82
C GLU A 100 32.69 -0.14 -5.88
N LEU A 101 32.75 -0.79 -4.71
CA LEU A 101 32.95 -2.24 -4.59
C LEU A 101 31.67 -3.04 -4.80
N ILE A 102 30.52 -2.36 -4.91
CA ILE A 102 29.24 -3.01 -5.17
C ILE A 102 29.25 -3.53 -6.61
N THR A 103 29.70 -4.76 -6.75
CA THR A 103 29.73 -5.48 -8.02
C THR A 103 28.29 -5.67 -8.55
N TRP A 104 28.19 -5.88 -9.86
CA TRP A 104 26.92 -6.24 -10.52
C TRP A 104 26.20 -7.41 -9.83
N VAL A 105 26.97 -8.32 -9.23
CA VAL A 105 26.43 -9.47 -8.47
C VAL A 105 25.70 -8.99 -7.22
N LEU A 106 26.29 -8.09 -6.43
CA LEU A 106 25.66 -7.58 -5.21
C LEU A 106 24.43 -6.72 -5.53
N GLY A 107 24.53 -5.83 -6.52
CA GLY A 107 23.40 -5.04 -7.02
C GLY A 107 22.28 -5.92 -7.55
N GLY A 108 22.58 -6.97 -8.32
CA GLY A 108 21.62 -7.95 -8.81
C GLY A 108 20.93 -8.72 -7.66
N THR A 109 21.68 -9.10 -6.65
CA THR A 109 21.14 -9.77 -5.44
C THR A 109 20.18 -8.85 -4.69
N MET A 110 20.53 -7.58 -4.51
CA MET A 110 19.66 -6.59 -3.86
C MET A 110 18.38 -6.35 -4.66
N LEU A 111 18.49 -6.22 -5.98
CA LEU A 111 17.34 -6.14 -6.87
C LEU A 111 16.41 -7.35 -6.72
N PHE A 112 16.98 -8.54 -6.67
CA PHE A 112 16.23 -9.76 -6.50
C PHE A 112 15.45 -9.78 -5.17
N PHE A 113 16.12 -9.52 -4.06
CA PHE A 113 15.46 -9.51 -2.75
C PHE A 113 14.45 -8.37 -2.61
N SER A 114 14.70 -7.19 -3.16
CA SER A 114 13.76 -6.07 -3.10
C SER A 114 12.49 -6.31 -3.93
N SER A 115 12.51 -7.24 -4.90
CA SER A 115 11.35 -7.59 -5.71
C SER A 115 10.39 -8.61 -5.05
N PHE A 116 10.79 -9.25 -3.95
CA PHE A 116 10.00 -10.33 -3.34
C PHE A 116 8.62 -9.88 -2.87
N ALA A 117 8.52 -8.71 -2.24
CA ALA A 117 7.23 -8.19 -1.79
C ALA A 117 6.22 -8.10 -2.92
N PHE A 118 6.65 -7.59 -4.07
CA PHE A 118 5.79 -7.46 -5.25
C PHE A 118 5.41 -8.80 -5.85
N THR A 119 6.35 -9.73 -5.94
CA THR A 119 6.08 -11.08 -6.45
C THR A 119 5.07 -11.81 -5.58
N VAL A 120 5.21 -11.70 -4.26
CA VAL A 120 4.27 -12.33 -3.31
C VAL A 120 2.91 -11.64 -3.36
N LEU A 121 2.88 -10.31 -3.48
CA LEU A 121 1.63 -9.56 -3.64
C LEU A 121 0.92 -9.92 -4.95
N GLU A 122 1.65 -10.03 -6.07
CA GLU A 122 1.10 -10.48 -7.37
C GLU A 122 0.51 -11.89 -7.25
N ASN A 123 1.21 -12.81 -6.58
CA ASN A 123 0.72 -14.16 -6.33
C ASN A 123 -0.52 -14.17 -5.43
N ALA A 124 -0.53 -13.41 -4.33
CA ALA A 124 -1.67 -13.31 -3.42
C ALA A 124 -2.91 -12.74 -4.14
N MET A 125 -2.73 -11.70 -4.95
CA MET A 125 -3.82 -11.16 -5.77
C MET A 125 -4.29 -12.16 -6.83
N SER A 126 -3.39 -12.95 -7.42
CA SER A 126 -3.74 -13.99 -8.40
C SER A 126 -4.62 -15.08 -7.79
N VAL A 127 -4.42 -15.43 -6.51
CA VAL A 127 -5.29 -16.37 -5.78
C VAL A 127 -6.69 -15.79 -5.64
N ILE A 128 -6.83 -14.51 -5.28
CA ILE A 128 -8.13 -13.84 -5.11
C ILE A 128 -8.84 -13.70 -6.46
N PHE A 129 -8.10 -13.39 -7.53
CA PHE A 129 -8.63 -13.21 -8.87
C PHE A 129 -8.62 -14.49 -9.73
N VAL A 130 -8.55 -15.69 -9.13
CA VAL A 130 -8.50 -16.99 -9.83
C VAL A 130 -9.55 -17.12 -10.95
N HIS A 131 -10.73 -16.54 -10.77
CA HIS A 131 -11.79 -16.56 -11.79
C HIS A 131 -11.47 -15.78 -13.09
N ARG A 132 -10.34 -15.01 -13.11
CA ARG A 132 -9.85 -14.24 -14.28
C ARG A 132 -8.62 -14.84 -14.92
N VAL A 133 -7.96 -15.79 -14.26
CA VAL A 133 -6.69 -16.33 -14.72
C VAL A 133 -6.91 -17.22 -15.95
N ALA A 134 -7.04 -16.61 -17.10
CA ALA A 134 -6.50 -17.21 -18.31
C ALA A 134 -4.97 -17.09 -18.19
N ILE A 135 -4.29 -18.19 -17.93
CA ILE A 135 -2.89 -18.34 -17.57
C ILE A 135 -1.99 -17.74 -18.67
N ARG A 136 -1.86 -16.44 -18.74
CA ARG A 136 -0.78 -15.76 -19.45
C ARG A 136 0.13 -15.16 -18.39
N ARG A 137 1.11 -15.95 -17.97
CA ARG A 137 2.22 -15.44 -17.15
C ARG A 137 2.87 -14.28 -17.90
N ARG A 138 3.06 -13.15 -17.21
CA ARG A 138 3.84 -12.04 -17.73
C ARG A 138 5.26 -12.52 -18.05
N HIS A 139 5.91 -11.89 -19.00
CA HIS A 139 7.33 -12.12 -19.25
C HIS A 139 8.11 -11.82 -17.96
N PHE A 140 9.04 -12.67 -17.57
CA PHE A 140 9.83 -12.54 -16.34
C PHE A 140 10.46 -11.13 -16.20
N LEU A 141 11.04 -10.58 -17.27
CA LEU A 141 11.64 -9.25 -17.27
C LEU A 141 10.63 -8.15 -16.97
N VAL A 142 9.38 -8.26 -17.44
CA VAL A 142 8.32 -7.29 -17.18
C VAL A 142 7.91 -7.36 -15.71
N SER A 143 7.75 -8.54 -15.14
CA SER A 143 7.44 -8.72 -13.71
C SER A 143 8.57 -8.21 -12.82
N ALA A 144 9.83 -8.39 -13.22
CA ALA A 144 10.97 -7.92 -12.45
C ALA A 144 11.13 -6.39 -12.49
N LEU A 145 10.84 -5.72 -13.63
CA LEU A 145 11.03 -4.28 -13.79
C LEU A 145 9.81 -3.46 -13.35
N LEU A 146 8.61 -4.04 -13.41
CA LEU A 146 7.35 -3.38 -13.08
C LEU A 146 7.35 -2.72 -11.69
N PRO A 147 7.86 -3.36 -10.62
CA PRO A 147 7.92 -2.76 -9.28
C PRO A 147 8.66 -1.43 -9.26
N TYR A 148 9.81 -1.37 -9.93
CA TYR A 148 10.65 -0.17 -9.93
C TYR A 148 10.02 0.97 -10.74
N CYS A 149 9.46 0.68 -11.91
CA CYS A 149 8.70 1.66 -12.68
C CYS A 149 7.50 2.18 -11.87
N TYR A 150 6.82 1.30 -11.15
CA TYR A 150 5.68 1.66 -10.32
C TYR A 150 6.11 2.52 -9.12
N MET A 151 7.21 2.18 -8.43
CA MET A 151 7.75 2.98 -7.34
C MET A 151 8.20 4.36 -7.79
N LEU A 152 8.83 4.46 -8.97
CA LEU A 152 9.22 5.74 -9.56
C LEU A 152 7.98 6.60 -9.87
N ALA A 153 6.93 6.00 -10.44
CA ALA A 153 5.68 6.70 -10.70
C ALA A 153 4.99 7.16 -9.39
N LEU A 154 5.01 6.32 -8.34
CA LEU A 154 4.51 6.70 -7.02
C LEU A 154 5.34 7.83 -6.41
N GLY A 155 6.66 7.78 -6.50
CA GLY A 155 7.55 8.84 -6.01
C GLY A 155 7.25 10.19 -6.64
N ILE A 156 7.08 10.23 -7.97
CA ILE A 156 6.67 11.43 -8.70
C ILE A 156 5.27 11.88 -8.23
N GLY A 157 4.33 10.96 -8.07
CA GLY A 157 2.98 11.26 -7.58
C GLY A 157 3.00 11.90 -6.19
N VAL A 158 3.77 11.35 -5.26
CA VAL A 158 3.95 11.91 -3.89
C VAL A 158 4.59 13.30 -3.96
N MET A 159 5.59 13.49 -4.81
CA MET A 159 6.22 14.81 -5.01
C MET A 159 5.21 15.86 -5.47
N LEU A 160 4.37 15.51 -6.46
CA LEU A 160 3.30 16.40 -6.94
C LEU A 160 2.28 16.73 -5.83
N VAL A 161 1.83 15.73 -5.09
CA VAL A 161 0.91 15.93 -3.95
C VAL A 161 1.54 16.81 -2.89
N THR A 162 2.83 16.64 -2.59
CA THR A 162 3.56 17.46 -1.61
C THR A 162 3.63 18.92 -2.05
N VAL A 163 3.89 19.21 -3.32
CA VAL A 163 3.90 20.57 -3.86
C VAL A 163 2.51 21.20 -3.75
N VAL A 164 1.46 20.49 -4.13
CA VAL A 164 0.07 20.96 -4.02
C VAL A 164 -0.31 21.18 -2.56
N ALA A 165 0.04 20.27 -1.67
CA ALA A 165 -0.22 20.40 -0.24
C ALA A 165 0.51 21.61 0.36
N GLY A 166 1.76 21.84 -0.03
CA GLY A 166 2.54 23.00 0.40
C GLY A 166 1.91 24.32 -0.02
N THR A 167 1.44 24.43 -1.27
CA THR A 167 0.75 25.63 -1.76
C THR A 167 -0.57 25.88 -1.02
N LEU A 168 -1.36 24.82 -0.76
CA LEU A 168 -2.61 24.92 0.01
C LEU A 168 -2.36 25.37 1.46
N GLN A 169 -1.27 24.92 2.09
CA GLN A 169 -0.90 25.35 3.44
C GLN A 169 -0.52 26.83 3.49
N VAL A 170 0.21 27.33 2.49
CA VAL A 170 0.56 28.77 2.41
C VAL A 170 -0.71 29.59 2.23
N MET A 171 -1.60 29.21 1.32
CA MET A 171 -2.88 29.89 1.11
C MET A 171 -3.78 29.86 2.36
N GLY A 172 -3.74 28.79 3.13
CA GLY A 172 -4.54 28.65 4.36
C GLY A 172 -4.11 29.55 5.51
N LYS A 173 -2.90 30.15 5.45
CA LYS A 173 -2.40 31.10 6.44
C LYS A 173 -2.85 32.54 6.16
N GLU A 174 -3.32 32.82 4.95
CA GLU A 174 -3.82 34.14 4.58
C GLU A 174 -5.30 34.28 4.99
N SER A 175 -5.61 35.33 5.75
CA SER A 175 -6.98 35.71 6.06
C SER A 175 -7.50 36.62 4.92
N VAL A 176 -8.58 36.21 4.26
CA VAL A 176 -9.24 37.03 3.24
C VAL A 176 -10.31 37.89 3.95
N ILE A 177 -10.16 39.21 3.83
CA ILE A 177 -11.19 40.14 4.27
C ILE A 177 -12.22 40.31 3.17
N LEU A 178 -13.34 39.60 3.29
CA LEU A 178 -14.47 39.76 2.38
C LEU A 178 -15.65 40.38 3.13
N LEU A 179 -16.18 41.50 2.63
CA LEU A 179 -17.33 42.20 3.23
C LEU A 179 -17.14 42.62 4.71
N GLY A 180 -15.92 42.98 5.13
CA GLY A 180 -15.65 43.43 6.49
C GLY A 180 -15.56 42.35 7.56
N THR A 181 -15.68 41.06 7.17
CA THR A 181 -15.51 39.91 8.06
C THR A 181 -14.24 39.19 7.69
N THR A 182 -13.36 38.94 8.66
CA THR A 182 -12.15 38.14 8.48
C THR A 182 -12.51 36.67 8.44
N TRP A 183 -12.47 36.07 7.26
CA TRP A 183 -12.64 34.62 7.09
C TRP A 183 -11.26 33.95 7.19
N SER A 184 -11.04 33.13 8.22
CA SER A 184 -9.86 32.31 8.30
C SER A 184 -10.02 31.09 7.35
N LEU A 185 -9.23 31.03 6.30
CA LEU A 185 -9.20 29.90 5.38
C LEU A 185 -8.60 28.62 6.02
N GLY A 186 -8.13 28.70 7.29
CA GLY A 186 -7.47 27.61 7.98
C GLY A 186 -8.31 26.32 8.10
N GLY A 187 -9.61 26.45 8.35
CA GLY A 187 -10.51 25.29 8.41
C GLY A 187 -10.77 24.66 7.03
N VAL A 188 -10.92 25.50 6.00
CA VAL A 188 -11.15 25.06 4.62
C VAL A 188 -9.89 24.40 4.04
N SER A 189 -8.71 24.99 4.28
CA SER A 189 -7.44 24.42 3.83
C SER A 189 -7.15 23.08 4.51
N GLY A 190 -7.44 22.92 5.79
CA GLY A 190 -7.32 21.67 6.51
C GLY A 190 -8.21 20.56 5.92
N ALA A 191 -9.47 20.87 5.64
CA ALA A 191 -10.39 19.94 5.00
C ALA A 191 -9.94 19.55 3.59
N LEU A 192 -9.46 20.51 2.79
CA LEU A 192 -8.94 20.25 1.44
C LEU A 192 -7.67 19.39 1.48
N LEU A 193 -6.76 19.63 2.44
CA LEU A 193 -5.57 18.80 2.62
C LEU A 193 -5.92 17.35 3.00
N TYR A 194 -6.90 17.19 3.89
CA TYR A 194 -7.39 15.86 4.25
C TYR A 194 -7.99 15.12 3.05
N LEU A 195 -8.86 15.81 2.28
CA LEU A 195 -9.47 15.25 1.08
C LEU A 195 -8.42 14.93 0.00
N LEU A 196 -7.40 15.77 -0.15
CA LEU A 196 -6.29 15.52 -1.08
C LEU A 196 -5.51 14.27 -0.66
N GLY A 197 -5.22 14.11 0.63
CA GLY A 197 -4.57 12.91 1.17
C GLY A 197 -5.38 11.64 0.91
N LEU A 198 -6.68 11.68 1.23
CA LEU A 198 -7.60 10.56 0.99
C LEU A 198 -7.73 10.24 -0.51
N ALA A 199 -7.83 11.26 -1.37
CA ALA A 199 -7.87 11.06 -2.82
C ALA A 199 -6.56 10.44 -3.33
N GLY A 200 -5.41 10.89 -2.85
CA GLY A 200 -4.10 10.32 -3.15
C GLY A 200 -4.02 8.84 -2.74
N GLU A 201 -4.49 8.50 -1.56
CA GLU A 201 -4.54 7.12 -1.07
C GLU A 201 -5.43 6.25 -1.95
N ILE A 202 -6.64 6.71 -2.29
CA ILE A 202 -7.54 6.00 -3.21
C ILE A 202 -6.87 5.80 -4.57
N LEU A 203 -6.18 6.80 -5.11
CA LEU A 203 -5.48 6.68 -6.39
C LEU A 203 -4.34 5.66 -6.33
N VAL A 204 -3.54 5.66 -5.27
CA VAL A 204 -2.47 4.68 -5.06
C VAL A 204 -3.03 3.26 -4.98
N LEU A 205 -4.03 3.02 -4.13
CA LEU A 205 -4.65 1.70 -3.99
C LEU A 205 -5.32 1.24 -5.29
N THR A 206 -6.03 2.15 -5.98
CA THR A 206 -6.62 1.86 -7.29
C THR A 206 -5.56 1.48 -8.32
N SER A 207 -4.42 2.18 -8.34
CA SER A 207 -3.32 1.89 -9.26
C SER A 207 -2.66 0.54 -8.95
N ILE A 208 -2.52 0.17 -7.67
CA ILE A 208 -2.06 -1.17 -7.27
C ILE A 208 -2.98 -2.24 -7.86
N TYR A 209 -4.30 -2.09 -7.73
CA TYR A 209 -5.25 -3.06 -8.30
C TYR A 209 -5.26 -3.10 -9.84
N LEU A 210 -4.84 -2.03 -10.52
CA LEU A 210 -4.72 -2.03 -11.97
C LEU A 210 -3.42 -2.67 -12.47
N VAL A 211 -2.34 -2.51 -11.70
CA VAL A 211 -0.99 -2.87 -12.12
C VAL A 211 -0.60 -4.27 -11.66
N MET A 212 -0.91 -4.64 -10.41
CA MET A 212 -0.45 -5.89 -9.79
C MET A 212 -1.13 -7.15 -10.31
N PRO A 213 -2.47 -7.23 -10.44
CA PRO A 213 -3.10 -8.48 -10.86
C PRO A 213 -2.72 -8.88 -12.29
N VAL A 214 -2.58 -10.17 -12.50
CA VAL A 214 -2.41 -10.74 -13.85
C VAL A 214 -3.77 -10.64 -14.57
N GLY A 215 -3.88 -9.80 -15.59
CA GLY A 215 -5.10 -9.62 -16.36
C GLY A 215 -5.54 -8.16 -16.45
N ARG A 216 -6.54 -7.87 -17.33
CA ARG A 216 -7.05 -6.50 -17.49
C ARG A 216 -8.20 -6.25 -16.53
N LEU A 217 -7.97 -5.46 -15.50
CA LEU A 217 -9.03 -4.95 -14.63
C LEU A 217 -9.62 -3.67 -15.23
N SER A 218 -10.95 -3.50 -15.12
CA SER A 218 -11.60 -2.23 -15.46
C SER A 218 -11.26 -1.19 -14.39
N THR A 219 -10.92 0.04 -14.81
CA THR A 219 -10.65 1.16 -13.88
C THR A 219 -11.77 1.40 -12.89
N SER A 220 -13.03 1.24 -13.33
CA SER A 220 -14.20 1.39 -12.44
C SER A 220 -14.24 0.33 -11.34
N HIS A 221 -13.85 -0.92 -11.62
CA HIS A 221 -13.81 -1.98 -10.61
C HIS A 221 -12.63 -1.80 -9.66
N ALA A 222 -11.47 -1.40 -10.19
CA ALA A 222 -10.31 -1.07 -9.38
C ALA A 222 -10.61 0.08 -8.41
N LEU A 223 -11.36 1.10 -8.87
CA LEU A 223 -11.77 2.22 -8.02
C LEU A 223 -12.67 1.78 -6.87
N VAL A 224 -13.61 0.86 -7.10
CA VAL A 224 -14.45 0.29 -6.02
C VAL A 224 -13.58 -0.35 -4.94
N GLY A 225 -12.59 -1.16 -5.32
CA GLY A 225 -11.65 -1.75 -4.37
C GLY A 225 -10.77 -0.70 -3.69
N GLY A 226 -10.25 0.27 -4.46
CA GLY A 226 -9.42 1.36 -3.95
C GLY A 226 -10.13 2.20 -2.90
N VAL A 227 -11.35 2.62 -3.17
CA VAL A 227 -12.19 3.36 -2.20
C VAL A 227 -12.47 2.51 -0.96
N THR A 228 -12.85 1.24 -1.15
CA THR A 228 -13.13 0.36 0.00
C THR A 228 -11.89 0.15 0.86
N ALA A 229 -10.74 -0.12 0.27
CA ALA A 229 -9.50 -0.34 0.99
C ALA A 229 -9.02 0.94 1.70
N ALA A 230 -9.14 2.12 1.07
CA ALA A 230 -8.80 3.41 1.66
C ALA A 230 -9.67 3.72 2.88
N LEU A 231 -11.00 3.54 2.78
CA LEU A 231 -11.89 3.76 3.91
C LEU A 231 -11.62 2.81 5.08
N LEU A 232 -11.33 1.55 4.78
CA LEU A 232 -10.96 0.57 5.80
C LEU A 232 -9.59 0.89 6.42
N TRP A 233 -8.62 1.35 5.62
CA TRP A 233 -7.33 1.79 6.11
C TRP A 233 -7.45 3.01 7.02
N GLU A 234 -8.26 4.00 6.63
CA GLU A 234 -8.52 5.17 7.46
C GLU A 234 -9.12 4.78 8.82
N ALA A 235 -10.10 3.87 8.83
CA ALA A 235 -10.66 3.34 10.07
C ALA A 235 -9.60 2.56 10.88
N ALA A 236 -8.84 1.68 10.25
CA ALA A 236 -7.79 0.91 10.91
C ALA A 236 -6.68 1.80 11.49
N ARG A 237 -6.28 2.85 10.77
CA ARG A 237 -5.28 3.82 11.23
C ARG A 237 -5.72 4.50 12.52
N HIS A 238 -6.97 4.95 12.62
CA HIS A 238 -7.50 5.55 13.84
C HIS A 238 -7.53 4.56 15.00
N VAL A 239 -7.94 3.32 14.76
CA VAL A 239 -7.94 2.26 15.76
C VAL A 239 -6.51 1.94 16.22
N LEU A 240 -5.56 1.83 15.30
CA LEU A 240 -4.15 1.56 15.63
C LEU A 240 -3.53 2.69 16.46
N VAL A 241 -3.73 3.94 16.06
CA VAL A 241 -3.24 5.09 16.82
C VAL A 241 -3.82 5.11 18.23
N TRP A 242 -5.13 4.91 18.36
CA TRP A 242 -5.79 4.83 19.66
C TRP A 242 -5.24 3.65 20.50
N TYR A 243 -5.09 2.47 19.92
CA TYR A 243 -4.57 1.29 20.61
C TYR A 243 -3.15 1.52 21.12
N PHE A 244 -2.23 1.97 20.27
CA PHE A 244 -0.84 2.19 20.64
C PHE A 244 -0.66 3.35 21.62
N SER A 245 -1.50 4.37 21.55
CA SER A 245 -1.42 5.52 22.48
C SER A 245 -2.02 5.22 23.86
N THR A 246 -3.03 4.33 23.95
CA THR A 246 -3.84 4.19 25.15
C THR A 246 -3.63 2.86 25.87
N LEU A 247 -3.59 1.76 25.13
CA LEU A 247 -3.64 0.41 25.68
C LEU A 247 -2.33 -0.36 25.56
N SER A 248 -1.42 0.09 24.69
CA SER A 248 -0.24 -0.70 24.38
C SER A 248 0.77 -0.71 25.52
N GLN A 249 1.04 -1.90 26.06
CA GLN A 249 2.16 -2.22 26.92
C GLN A 249 3.30 -2.92 26.15
N VAL A 250 3.35 -2.73 24.85
CA VAL A 250 4.27 -3.44 23.93
C VAL A 250 5.73 -3.19 24.31
N ASN A 251 6.06 -1.96 24.72
CA ASN A 251 7.42 -1.62 25.18
C ASN A 251 7.84 -2.41 26.44
N VAL A 252 6.89 -2.68 27.33
CA VAL A 252 7.16 -3.44 28.58
C VAL A 252 7.42 -4.91 28.27
N VAL A 253 6.69 -5.48 27.31
CA VAL A 253 6.78 -6.91 26.97
C VAL A 253 7.95 -7.21 26.04
N TYR A 254 8.14 -6.39 25.02
CA TYR A 254 9.07 -6.67 23.90
C TYR A 254 10.34 -5.80 23.90
N GLY A 255 10.41 -4.76 24.75
CA GLY A 255 11.60 -3.92 24.88
C GLY A 255 12.10 -3.38 23.54
N SER A 256 13.35 -3.67 23.18
CA SER A 256 13.99 -3.23 21.95
C SER A 256 13.35 -3.79 20.66
N MET A 257 12.61 -4.90 20.75
CA MET A 257 11.95 -5.49 19.58
C MET A 257 10.58 -4.86 19.27
N THR A 258 10.11 -3.94 20.11
CA THR A 258 8.80 -3.28 19.96
C THR A 258 8.60 -2.69 18.56
N THR A 259 9.60 -1.96 18.06
CA THR A 259 9.50 -1.30 16.74
C THR A 259 9.30 -2.32 15.61
N ALA A 260 10.06 -3.42 15.63
CA ALA A 260 9.95 -4.46 14.60
C ALA A 260 8.55 -5.10 14.62
N ILE A 261 8.01 -5.37 15.82
CA ILE A 261 6.68 -5.96 15.99
C ILE A 261 5.59 -5.00 15.53
N VAL A 262 5.67 -3.72 15.90
CA VAL A 262 4.70 -2.69 15.48
C VAL A 262 4.73 -2.52 13.96
N VAL A 263 5.90 -2.47 13.35
CA VAL A 263 6.04 -2.38 11.89
C VAL A 263 5.46 -3.60 11.21
N MET A 264 5.82 -4.81 11.68
CA MET A 264 5.29 -6.05 11.10
C MET A 264 3.76 -6.13 11.21
N PHE A 265 3.20 -5.79 12.37
CA PHE A 265 1.76 -5.77 12.60
C PHE A 265 1.05 -4.74 11.71
N SER A 266 1.62 -3.55 11.56
CA SER A 266 1.09 -2.52 10.67
C SER A 266 1.11 -2.94 9.19
N LEU A 267 2.19 -3.61 8.76
CA LEU A 267 2.30 -4.17 7.41
C LEU A 267 1.27 -5.29 7.17
N GLU A 268 1.03 -6.15 8.18
CA GLU A 268 0.04 -7.24 8.08
C GLU A 268 -1.37 -6.69 7.98
N ILE A 269 -1.72 -5.67 8.77
CA ILE A 269 -3.01 -4.98 8.65
C ILE A 269 -3.14 -4.34 7.27
N GLY A 270 -2.12 -3.60 6.81
CA GLY A 270 -2.12 -2.98 5.49
C GLY A 270 -2.31 -4.00 4.36
N ALA A 271 -1.56 -5.11 4.41
CA ALA A 271 -1.70 -6.20 3.46
C ALA A 271 -3.09 -6.86 3.52
N THR A 272 -3.65 -7.05 4.73
CA THR A 272 -5.00 -7.59 4.92
C THR A 272 -6.04 -6.71 4.26
N LEU A 273 -5.99 -5.40 4.48
CA LEU A 273 -6.94 -4.44 3.91
C LEU A 273 -6.81 -4.34 2.39
N LEU A 274 -5.57 -4.37 1.90
CA LEU A 274 -5.28 -4.38 0.47
C LEU A 274 -5.87 -5.64 -0.20
N LEU A 275 -5.63 -6.83 0.34
CA LEU A 275 -6.18 -8.07 -0.20
C LEU A 275 -7.69 -8.17 -0.01
N PHE A 276 -8.23 -7.60 1.06
CA PHE A 276 -9.68 -7.50 1.26
C PHE A 276 -10.35 -6.61 0.20
N GLY A 277 -9.74 -5.47 -0.15
CA GLY A 277 -10.19 -4.64 -1.27
C GLY A 277 -10.16 -5.39 -2.61
N ALA A 278 -9.13 -6.22 -2.86
CA ALA A 278 -9.09 -7.11 -4.01
C ALA A 278 -10.26 -8.13 -4.00
N GLN A 279 -10.59 -8.68 -2.83
CA GLN A 279 -11.73 -9.59 -2.67
C GLN A 279 -13.08 -8.89 -2.95
N VAL A 280 -13.22 -7.62 -2.51
CA VAL A 280 -14.40 -6.81 -2.84
C VAL A 280 -14.56 -6.66 -4.35
N ILE A 281 -13.47 -6.38 -5.07
CA ILE A 281 -13.49 -6.30 -6.55
C ILE A 281 -13.93 -7.64 -7.14
N ALA A 282 -13.35 -8.75 -6.67
CA ALA A 282 -13.66 -10.09 -7.17
C ALA A 282 -15.14 -10.44 -7.01
N GLU A 283 -15.70 -10.14 -5.84
CA GLU A 283 -17.12 -10.38 -5.55
C GLU A 283 -18.04 -9.43 -6.33
N TYR A 284 -17.66 -8.15 -6.45
CA TYR A 284 -18.40 -7.17 -7.26
C TYR A 284 -18.54 -7.62 -8.71
N GLU A 285 -17.48 -8.18 -9.29
CA GLU A 285 -17.52 -8.73 -10.64
C GLU A 285 -18.37 -9.99 -10.77
N ARG A 286 -18.30 -10.85 -9.74
CA ARG A 286 -19.08 -12.08 -9.69
C ARG A 286 -20.58 -11.79 -9.70
N VAL A 287 -21.02 -10.86 -8.87
CA VAL A 287 -22.42 -10.38 -8.84
C VAL A 287 -22.80 -9.76 -10.19
N GLY A 288 -21.92 -8.98 -10.79
CA GLY A 288 -22.15 -8.34 -12.09
C GLY A 288 -22.33 -9.31 -13.26
N ARG A 289 -21.75 -10.52 -13.17
CA ARG A 289 -21.88 -11.60 -14.19
C ARG A 289 -23.14 -12.44 -14.04
N GLY A 290 -23.92 -12.25 -12.98
CA GLY A 290 -25.21 -12.94 -12.78
C GLY A 290 -25.11 -14.42 -12.45
N LYS A 291 -23.96 -14.92 -12.00
CA LYS A 291 -23.78 -16.29 -11.51
C LYS A 291 -23.40 -16.27 -10.03
N PRO A 292 -24.31 -16.57 -9.10
CA PRO A 292 -23.94 -17.01 -7.78
C PRO A 292 -23.46 -18.47 -7.87
N GLU A 293 -22.23 -18.70 -8.32
CA GLU A 293 -21.62 -20.02 -8.16
C GLU A 293 -21.39 -20.26 -6.67
N ARG A 294 -22.12 -21.22 -6.12
CA ARG A 294 -21.82 -21.80 -4.81
C ARG A 294 -20.40 -22.34 -4.87
N HIS A 295 -19.53 -21.94 -3.95
CA HIS A 295 -18.31 -22.66 -3.70
C HIS A 295 -18.70 -24.14 -3.47
N PRO A 296 -18.16 -25.09 -4.23
CA PRO A 296 -18.31 -26.49 -3.85
C PRO A 296 -17.75 -26.62 -2.43
N PRO A 297 -18.43 -27.38 -1.54
CA PRO A 297 -17.87 -27.69 -0.24
C PRO A 297 -16.50 -28.35 -0.51
N MET A 298 -15.47 -27.94 0.25
CA MET A 298 -14.21 -28.68 0.27
C MET A 298 -14.59 -30.12 0.60
N THR A 299 -14.53 -31.01 -0.39
CA THR A 299 -14.55 -32.44 -0.15
C THR A 299 -13.33 -32.72 0.73
N THR A 300 -13.57 -32.99 2.00
CA THR A 300 -12.59 -33.67 2.86
C THR A 300 -12.14 -34.90 2.09
N ALA A 301 -10.87 -34.93 1.66
CA ALA A 301 -10.27 -36.14 1.11
C ALA A 301 -10.45 -37.24 2.16
N PRO A 302 -10.91 -38.44 1.76
CA PRO A 302 -10.95 -39.56 2.68
C PRO A 302 -9.52 -39.92 3.10
N ALA A 303 -9.38 -40.22 4.39
CA ALA A 303 -8.15 -40.61 5.05
C ALA A 303 -7.53 -41.90 4.44
#